data_e11efb574c4d539b642146b357a9d138
#
_entry.id   e11efb574c4d539b642146b357a9d138
#
_cell.length_a   1.000
_cell.length_b   1.000
_cell.length_c   1.000
_cell.angle_alpha   90.00
_cell.angle_beta   90.00
_cell.angle_gamma   90.00
#
_symmetry.space_group_name_H-M   'P 1'
#
loop_
_entity.id
_entity.type
_entity.pdbx_description
1 polymer ?
#
loop_
_entity_poly.entity_id
_entity_poly.type
_entity_poly.pdbx_seq_one_letter_code
_entity_poly.pdbx_strand_id
1 'polypeptide(L)'
;MASTVETRKHGGSLIDAHGITLRFGDRLILDNVDITVNRNEITTLIGLNGSGKTSLVRVLLGLTACQAGKIWHKPDLRIGYAPQSVAIDPTLPLTVSRFLSLGQPISGVDLDELLDEVGAKAVKHDQMAVLSGGEISRVLLARALVGDPELLALDEPTSGVDVASQAALYDLIARIRDRRGCGVLLVSHDLHLVMAATQTVVCLNRHVCCTGHPEAVVNDPAFQNLFGVQISNAIALYRHHHDHRHDDAGRIVPLSSSTEPPVR
;
A
#
# COMPACT_ATOMS: atom_id res chain seq x y z
N MET A 1 12.93 19.96 35.59
CA MET A 1 12.31 18.63 35.60
C MET A 1 12.56 18.00 34.25
N ALA A 2 13.50 17.05 34.18
CA ALA A 2 13.86 16.38 32.93
C ALA A 2 12.77 15.37 32.58
N SER A 3 12.11 15.59 31.43
CA SER A 3 11.13 14.67 30.91
C SER A 3 11.85 13.43 30.38
N THR A 4 11.63 12.31 31.02
CA THR A 4 12.12 10.99 30.66
C THR A 4 11.50 10.59 29.33
N VAL A 5 12.27 10.70 28.25
CA VAL A 5 11.89 10.14 26.94
C VAL A 5 12.00 8.62 27.10
N GLU A 6 10.86 7.95 27.27
CA GLU A 6 10.77 6.51 27.19
C GLU A 6 11.31 6.06 25.82
N THR A 7 12.41 5.34 25.85
CA THR A 7 13.00 4.68 24.68
C THR A 7 12.07 3.52 24.29
N ARG A 8 11.02 3.80 23.53
CA ARG A 8 10.23 2.73 22.89
C ARG A 8 11.18 1.95 21.99
N LYS A 9 11.25 0.64 22.20
CA LYS A 9 11.99 -0.27 21.34
C LYS A 9 11.28 -0.29 19.98
N HIS A 10 11.84 0.38 18.97
CA HIS A 10 11.38 0.38 17.59
C HIS A 10 11.67 -0.96 16.86
N GLY A 11 11.50 -2.09 17.56
CA GLY A 11 11.76 -3.42 17.00
C GLY A 11 10.80 -3.72 15.84
N GLY A 12 11.29 -3.55 14.62
CA GLY A 12 10.51 -3.83 13.39
C GLY A 12 9.90 -2.61 12.70
N SER A 13 9.80 -1.45 13.37
CA SER A 13 9.27 -0.23 12.76
C SER A 13 10.24 0.38 11.74
N LEU A 14 9.70 0.84 10.62
CA LEU A 14 10.41 1.61 9.59
C LEU A 14 10.14 3.10 9.72
N ILE A 15 8.90 3.47 10.01
CA ILE A 15 8.46 4.84 10.33
C ILE A 15 7.58 4.79 11.58
N ASP A 16 7.80 5.75 12.48
CA ASP A 16 6.95 5.97 13.65
C ASP A 16 6.66 7.47 13.77
N ALA A 17 5.40 7.85 13.62
CA ALA A 17 4.96 9.24 13.56
C ALA A 17 3.90 9.51 14.62
N HIS A 18 4.06 10.62 15.35
CA HIS A 18 3.19 10.99 16.47
C HIS A 18 2.79 12.46 16.41
N GLY A 19 1.51 12.72 16.62
CA GLY A 19 0.95 14.05 16.74
C GLY A 19 1.04 14.88 15.47
N ILE A 20 1.06 14.24 14.30
CA ILE A 20 1.27 14.93 13.02
C ILE A 20 0.10 15.87 12.72
N THR A 21 0.41 17.16 12.63
CA THR A 21 -0.55 18.19 12.26
C THR A 21 -0.05 18.94 11.03
N LEU A 22 -0.91 19.03 10.01
CA LEU A 22 -0.62 19.71 8.73
C LEU A 22 -1.74 20.68 8.38
N ARG A 23 -1.35 21.90 8.01
CA ARG A 23 -2.24 22.95 7.48
C ARG A 23 -1.72 23.50 6.16
N PHE A 24 -2.62 23.87 5.26
CA PHE A 24 -2.35 24.70 4.10
C PHE A 24 -3.15 26.00 4.24
N GLY A 25 -2.47 27.08 4.59
CA GLY A 25 -3.11 28.31 5.06
C GLY A 25 -3.97 28.03 6.29
N ASP A 26 -5.23 28.42 6.25
CA ASP A 26 -6.18 28.18 7.36
C ASP A 26 -6.81 26.79 7.33
N ARG A 27 -6.62 26.03 6.24
CA ARG A 27 -7.25 24.71 6.09
C ARG A 27 -6.45 23.65 6.83
N LEU A 28 -7.07 23.01 7.82
CA LEU A 28 -6.54 21.85 8.52
C LEU A 28 -6.66 20.61 7.62
N ILE A 29 -5.55 19.96 7.34
CA ILE A 29 -5.45 18.76 6.50
C ILE A 29 -5.27 17.51 7.34
N LEU A 30 -4.34 17.57 8.32
CA LEU A 30 -4.09 16.50 9.29
C LEU A 30 -4.15 17.08 10.68
N ASP A 31 -4.79 16.36 11.60
CA ASP A 31 -5.04 16.76 12.97
C ASP A 31 -4.58 15.66 13.93
N ASN A 32 -3.45 15.87 14.60
CA ASN A 32 -2.91 14.98 15.62
C ASN A 32 -2.89 13.51 15.20
N VAL A 33 -2.28 13.20 14.04
CA VAL A 33 -2.22 11.85 13.46
C VAL A 33 -1.06 11.08 14.04
N ASP A 34 -1.34 9.87 14.56
CA ASP A 34 -0.37 8.87 14.96
C ASP A 34 -0.41 7.70 13.97
N ILE A 35 0.76 7.22 13.52
CA ILE A 35 0.88 6.06 12.63
C ILE A 35 2.25 5.42 12.75
N THR A 36 2.27 4.09 12.74
CA THR A 36 3.49 3.27 12.66
C THR A 36 3.45 2.42 11.40
N VAL A 37 4.57 2.36 10.67
CA VAL A 37 4.73 1.50 9.49
C VAL A 37 5.84 0.49 9.79
N ASN A 38 5.52 -0.79 9.70
CA ASN A 38 6.42 -1.87 10.07
C ASN A 38 7.01 -2.58 8.84
N ARG A 39 8.13 -3.27 9.05
CA ARG A 39 8.73 -4.18 8.08
C ARG A 39 7.84 -5.42 7.90
N ASN A 40 7.83 -6.01 6.70
CA ASN A 40 7.07 -7.21 6.36
C ASN A 40 5.54 -7.08 6.53
N GLU A 41 5.03 -5.86 6.62
CA GLU A 41 3.59 -5.58 6.72
C GLU A 41 3.13 -4.68 5.59
N ILE A 42 1.88 -4.86 5.17
CA ILE A 42 1.14 -3.89 4.36
C ILE A 42 0.27 -3.10 5.33
N THR A 43 0.62 -1.82 5.53
CA THR A 43 -0.20 -0.83 6.23
C THR A 43 -0.96 -0.03 5.20
N THR A 44 -2.28 -0.10 5.21
CA THR A 44 -3.11 0.61 4.22
C THR A 44 -3.87 1.77 4.85
N LEU A 45 -3.69 2.95 4.25
CA LEU A 45 -4.47 4.15 4.54
C LEU A 45 -5.74 4.13 3.71
N ILE A 46 -6.88 4.15 4.38
CA ILE A 46 -8.21 4.31 3.75
C ILE A 46 -8.88 5.59 4.24
N GLY A 47 -9.85 6.07 3.50
CA GLY A 47 -10.60 7.27 3.84
C GLY A 47 -11.23 7.92 2.62
N LEU A 48 -12.17 8.83 2.84
CA LEU A 48 -12.84 9.56 1.77
C LEU A 48 -11.88 10.46 0.98
N ASN A 49 -12.31 10.89 -0.20
CA ASN A 49 -11.54 11.86 -0.97
C ASN A 49 -11.37 13.17 -0.18
N GLY A 50 -10.15 13.70 -0.15
CA GLY A 50 -9.83 14.89 0.64
C GLY A 50 -9.63 14.64 2.14
N SER A 51 -9.60 13.39 2.62
CA SER A 51 -9.34 13.05 4.02
C SER A 51 -7.89 13.26 4.47
N GLY A 52 -6.96 13.51 3.54
CA GLY A 52 -5.55 13.80 3.84
C GLY A 52 -4.56 12.65 3.57
N LYS A 53 -5.00 11.53 2.95
CA LYS A 53 -4.16 10.33 2.72
C LYS A 53 -2.84 10.63 2.01
N THR A 54 -2.90 11.18 0.80
CA THR A 54 -1.70 11.59 0.03
C THR A 54 -0.85 12.61 0.79
N SER A 55 -1.49 13.53 1.52
CA SER A 55 -0.77 14.51 2.35
C SER A 55 -0.01 13.83 3.49
N LEU A 56 -0.64 12.85 4.15
CA LEU A 56 0.02 12.07 5.20
C LEU A 56 1.20 11.26 4.64
N VAL A 57 1.02 10.56 3.52
CA VAL A 57 2.13 9.87 2.84
C VAL A 57 3.29 10.83 2.57
N ARG A 58 3.02 12.00 1.97
CA ARG A 58 4.07 12.99 1.67
C ARG A 58 4.78 13.51 2.91
N VAL A 59 4.07 13.67 4.03
CA VAL A 59 4.66 14.06 5.32
C VAL A 59 5.53 12.93 5.86
N LEU A 60 5.04 11.68 5.86
CA LEU A 60 5.79 10.51 6.31
C LEU A 60 7.07 10.27 5.50
N LEU A 61 7.05 10.59 4.20
CA LEU A 61 8.21 10.48 3.30
C LEU A 61 9.17 11.70 3.37
N GLY A 62 8.86 12.70 4.21
CA GLY A 62 9.66 13.93 4.29
C GLY A 62 9.55 14.87 3.09
N LEU A 63 8.57 14.64 2.19
CA LEU A 63 8.32 15.45 1.01
C LEU A 63 7.52 16.73 1.33
N THR A 64 6.90 16.78 2.51
CA THR A 64 6.14 17.93 3.01
C THR A 64 6.39 18.08 4.49
N ALA A 65 6.76 19.29 4.94
CA ALA A 65 6.92 19.56 6.37
C ALA A 65 5.56 19.70 7.06
N CYS A 66 5.40 19.11 8.25
CA CYS A 66 4.25 19.33 9.12
C CYS A 66 4.53 20.48 10.10
N GLN A 67 3.47 21.08 10.65
CA GLN A 67 3.59 22.16 11.62
C GLN A 67 3.78 21.68 13.05
N ALA A 68 3.28 20.46 13.37
CA ALA A 68 3.48 19.83 14.66
C ALA A 68 3.60 18.31 14.52
N GLY A 69 4.10 17.67 15.57
CA GLY A 69 4.35 16.24 15.62
C GLY A 69 5.83 15.88 15.48
N LYS A 70 6.08 14.59 15.52
CA LYS A 70 7.44 14.02 15.38
C LYS A 70 7.36 12.80 14.49
N ILE A 71 8.33 12.64 13.60
CA ILE A 71 8.48 11.46 12.76
C ILE A 71 9.88 10.89 13.02
N TRP A 72 9.90 9.65 13.38
CA TRP A 72 11.12 8.86 13.43
C TRP A 72 11.18 7.96 12.20
N HIS A 73 12.33 7.91 11.57
CA HIS A 73 12.64 6.95 10.52
C HIS A 73 13.73 6.00 11.00
N LYS A 74 13.65 4.76 10.59
CA LYS A 74 14.79 3.84 10.73
C LYS A 74 16.03 4.51 10.13
N PRO A 75 17.20 4.48 10.80
CA PRO A 75 18.44 5.00 10.20
C PRO A 75 18.70 4.36 8.82
N ASP A 76 19.13 5.19 7.88
CA ASP A 76 19.44 4.82 6.49
C ASP A 76 18.27 4.11 5.75
N LEU A 77 17.02 4.42 6.10
CA LEU A 77 15.83 3.85 5.50
C LEU A 77 15.77 4.16 4.00
N ARG A 78 15.86 3.13 3.17
CA ARG A 78 15.65 3.25 1.72
C ARG A 78 14.15 3.16 1.43
N ILE A 79 13.63 4.21 0.78
CA ILE A 79 12.20 4.35 0.48
C ILE A 79 12.01 4.37 -1.04
N GLY A 80 11.12 3.52 -1.54
CA GLY A 80 10.58 3.60 -2.90
C GLY A 80 9.19 4.23 -2.88
N TYR A 81 8.95 5.20 -3.75
CA TYR A 81 7.65 5.88 -3.81
C TYR A 81 7.06 5.83 -5.21
N ALA A 82 5.85 5.29 -5.33
CA ALA A 82 5.01 5.37 -6.52
C ALA A 82 3.83 6.32 -6.23
N PRO A 83 3.80 7.51 -6.83
CA PRO A 83 2.69 8.46 -6.70
C PRO A 83 1.48 7.98 -7.48
N GLN A 84 0.30 8.51 -7.16
CA GLN A 84 -0.97 8.21 -7.82
C GLN A 84 -0.93 8.42 -9.34
N SER A 85 -0.21 9.44 -9.80
CA SER A 85 -0.02 9.72 -11.21
C SER A 85 1.29 10.47 -11.44
N VAL A 86 1.83 10.30 -12.64
CA VAL A 86 2.97 11.09 -13.14
C VAL A 86 2.49 11.82 -14.39
N ALA A 87 2.58 13.14 -14.37
CA ALA A 87 2.31 13.94 -15.55
C ALA A 87 3.48 13.79 -16.53
N ILE A 88 3.27 13.04 -17.59
CA ILE A 88 4.25 12.88 -18.67
C ILE A 88 3.72 13.68 -19.87
N ASP A 89 4.54 14.61 -20.35
CA ASP A 89 4.22 15.33 -21.59
C ASP A 89 4.21 14.33 -22.76
N PRO A 90 3.09 14.16 -23.48
CA PRO A 90 2.99 13.20 -24.58
C PRO A 90 3.98 13.48 -25.73
N THR A 91 4.49 14.71 -25.83
CA THR A 91 5.48 15.10 -26.84
C THR A 91 6.90 14.68 -26.47
N LEU A 92 7.14 14.30 -25.21
CA LEU A 92 8.46 13.87 -24.74
C LEU A 92 8.71 12.42 -25.17
N PRO A 93 9.75 12.11 -25.96
CA PRO A 93 10.09 10.75 -26.38
C PRO A 93 10.72 9.99 -25.20
N LEU A 94 9.92 9.59 -24.23
CA LEU A 94 10.34 8.94 -22.99
C LEU A 94 9.93 7.47 -22.98
N THR A 95 10.88 6.57 -23.23
CA THR A 95 10.64 5.14 -23.13
C THR A 95 10.63 4.67 -21.66
N VAL A 96 10.00 3.52 -21.39
CA VAL A 96 9.97 2.89 -20.06
C VAL A 96 11.38 2.70 -19.51
N SER A 97 12.31 2.14 -20.29
CA SER A 97 13.70 1.95 -19.86
C SER A 97 14.38 3.27 -19.49
N ARG A 98 14.14 4.33 -20.26
CA ARG A 98 14.67 5.67 -19.96
C ARG A 98 14.04 6.26 -18.70
N PHE A 99 12.72 6.12 -18.54
CA PHE A 99 12.00 6.57 -17.34
C PHE A 99 12.56 5.92 -16.07
N LEU A 100 12.79 4.61 -16.09
CA LEU A 100 13.36 3.89 -14.94
C LEU A 100 14.77 4.36 -14.57
N SER A 101 15.55 4.83 -15.54
CA SER A 101 16.92 5.31 -15.33
C SER A 101 17.03 6.78 -14.91
N LEU A 102 15.94 7.55 -14.87
CA LEU A 102 15.99 8.96 -14.48
C LEU A 102 16.28 9.15 -12.99
N GLY A 103 17.27 10.00 -12.68
CA GLY A 103 17.51 10.51 -11.32
C GLY A 103 18.01 9.50 -10.29
N GLN A 104 18.26 8.26 -10.67
CA GLN A 104 18.87 7.23 -9.80
C GLN A 104 19.96 6.50 -10.56
N PRO A 105 21.08 6.14 -9.91
CA PRO A 105 22.05 5.25 -10.49
C PRO A 105 21.42 3.85 -10.59
N ILE A 106 21.28 3.35 -11.83
CA ILE A 106 20.86 1.97 -12.10
C ILE A 106 22.06 1.01 -12.17
N SER A 107 23.22 1.47 -11.73
CA SER A 107 24.42 0.63 -11.68
C SER A 107 24.17 -0.59 -10.79
N GLY A 108 24.25 -1.77 -11.39
CA GLY A 108 23.97 -3.03 -10.71
C GLY A 108 22.50 -3.48 -10.68
N VAL A 109 21.57 -2.70 -11.26
CA VAL A 109 20.17 -3.10 -11.40
C VAL A 109 19.93 -3.71 -12.77
N ASP A 110 19.47 -4.95 -12.82
CA ASP A 110 18.97 -5.56 -14.05
C ASP A 110 17.53 -5.10 -14.30
N LEU A 111 17.37 -4.18 -15.26
CA LEU A 111 16.05 -3.66 -15.64
C LEU A 111 15.15 -4.72 -16.26
N ASP A 112 15.70 -5.75 -16.90
CA ASP A 112 14.91 -6.84 -17.47
C ASP A 112 14.32 -7.72 -16.36
N GLU A 113 15.12 -8.05 -15.37
CA GLU A 113 14.68 -8.79 -14.20
C GLU A 113 13.63 -7.98 -13.40
N LEU A 114 13.88 -6.70 -13.17
CA LEU A 114 12.96 -5.81 -12.46
C LEU A 114 11.62 -5.66 -13.18
N LEU A 115 11.64 -5.47 -14.49
CA LEU A 115 10.41 -5.37 -15.29
C LEU A 115 9.68 -6.71 -15.39
N ASP A 116 10.40 -7.82 -15.40
CA ASP A 116 9.82 -9.16 -15.36
C ASP A 116 9.12 -9.41 -14.01
N GLU A 117 9.74 -9.00 -12.90
CA GLU A 117 9.17 -9.10 -11.55
C GLU A 117 7.80 -8.41 -11.43
N VAL A 118 7.65 -7.25 -12.07
CA VAL A 118 6.37 -6.50 -12.06
C VAL A 118 5.44 -6.86 -13.22
N GLY A 119 5.87 -7.73 -14.15
CA GLY A 119 5.10 -8.12 -15.32
C GLY A 119 4.94 -7.00 -16.37
N ALA A 120 5.99 -6.16 -16.55
CA ALA A 120 6.02 -5.06 -17.51
C ALA A 120 7.17 -5.17 -18.53
N LYS A 121 7.81 -6.33 -18.66
CA LYS A 121 8.97 -6.54 -19.54
C LYS A 121 8.64 -6.27 -21.00
N ALA A 122 7.44 -6.63 -21.45
CA ALA A 122 7.00 -6.46 -22.83
C ALA A 122 7.04 -5.00 -23.30
N VAL A 123 6.77 -4.05 -22.39
CA VAL A 123 6.69 -2.62 -22.70
C VAL A 123 7.98 -1.85 -22.44
N LYS A 124 9.11 -2.54 -22.18
CA LYS A 124 10.42 -1.92 -21.87
C LYS A 124 10.84 -0.80 -22.83
N HIS A 125 10.57 -1.00 -24.12
CA HIS A 125 10.97 -0.08 -25.18
C HIS A 125 9.85 0.85 -25.65
N ASP A 126 8.64 0.68 -25.11
CA ASP A 126 7.50 1.51 -25.47
C ASP A 126 7.59 2.89 -24.84
N GLN A 127 6.93 3.86 -25.46
CA GLN A 127 6.82 5.20 -24.93
C GLN A 127 5.87 5.21 -23.74
N MET A 128 6.23 5.91 -22.66
CA MET A 128 5.36 6.06 -21.50
C MET A 128 3.96 6.61 -21.83
N ALA A 129 3.88 7.46 -22.86
CA ALA A 129 2.63 8.11 -23.27
C ALA A 129 1.58 7.17 -23.90
N VAL A 130 1.98 5.98 -24.38
CA VAL A 130 1.08 5.03 -25.03
C VAL A 130 0.66 3.87 -24.14
N LEU A 131 1.19 3.80 -22.92
CA LEU A 131 0.90 2.72 -21.99
C LEU A 131 -0.54 2.77 -21.48
N SER A 132 -1.14 1.60 -21.28
CA SER A 132 -2.39 1.45 -20.52
C SER A 132 -2.21 1.81 -19.05
N GLY A 133 -3.31 2.10 -18.34
CA GLY A 133 -3.26 2.39 -16.89
C GLY A 133 -2.59 1.29 -16.07
N GLY A 134 -2.86 0.02 -16.40
CA GLY A 134 -2.24 -1.12 -15.73
C GLY A 134 -0.73 -1.22 -15.99
N GLU A 135 -0.28 -0.96 -17.22
CA GLU A 135 1.15 -0.93 -17.55
C GLU A 135 1.86 0.23 -16.87
N ILE A 136 1.26 1.43 -16.84
CA ILE A 136 1.78 2.58 -16.10
C ILE A 136 1.95 2.23 -14.62
N SER A 137 0.95 1.63 -13.98
CA SER A 137 1.01 1.24 -12.57
C SER A 137 2.15 0.26 -12.29
N ARG A 138 2.36 -0.75 -13.15
CA ARG A 138 3.47 -1.70 -13.05
C ARG A 138 4.83 -1.03 -13.27
N VAL A 139 4.93 -0.10 -14.22
CA VAL A 139 6.17 0.67 -14.46
C VAL A 139 6.48 1.61 -13.29
N LEU A 140 5.47 2.27 -12.70
CA LEU A 140 5.66 3.08 -11.50
C LEU A 140 6.09 2.23 -10.29
N LEU A 141 5.54 1.03 -10.15
CA LEU A 141 5.97 0.06 -9.16
C LEU A 141 7.43 -0.36 -9.38
N ALA A 142 7.81 -0.71 -10.62
CA ALA A 142 9.20 -1.00 -10.97
C ALA A 142 10.12 0.18 -10.61
N ARG A 143 9.71 1.41 -10.92
CA ARG A 143 10.47 2.62 -10.60
C ARG A 143 10.72 2.78 -9.09
N ALA A 144 9.70 2.49 -8.28
CA ALA A 144 9.82 2.52 -6.83
C ALA A 144 10.75 1.42 -6.30
N LEU A 145 10.91 0.31 -7.01
CA LEU A 145 11.75 -0.82 -6.62
C LEU A 145 13.23 -0.70 -7.05
N VAL A 146 13.59 0.24 -7.93
CA VAL A 146 14.97 0.40 -8.47
C VAL A 146 16.04 0.49 -7.37
N GLY A 147 15.77 1.18 -6.26
CA GLY A 147 16.71 1.38 -5.15
C GLY A 147 16.72 0.27 -4.11
N ASP A 148 16.11 -0.89 -4.38
CA ASP A 148 15.92 -1.98 -3.41
C ASP A 148 15.41 -1.46 -2.06
N PRO A 149 14.19 -0.89 -2.02
CA PRO A 149 13.67 -0.19 -0.85
C PRO A 149 13.35 -1.14 0.31
N GLU A 150 13.53 -0.66 1.54
CA GLU A 150 13.04 -1.32 2.74
C GLU A 150 11.58 -0.93 3.05
N LEU A 151 11.14 0.22 2.52
CA LEU A 151 9.77 0.69 2.57
C LEU A 151 9.30 1.05 1.16
N LEU A 152 8.19 0.46 0.75
CA LEU A 152 7.51 0.78 -0.50
C LEU A 152 6.24 1.59 -0.19
N ALA A 153 6.20 2.84 -0.61
CA ALA A 153 5.03 3.71 -0.46
C ALA A 153 4.29 3.81 -1.80
N LEU A 154 3.02 3.43 -1.82
CA LEU A 154 2.18 3.35 -3.01
C LEU A 154 0.93 4.20 -2.82
N ASP A 155 0.78 5.26 -3.60
CA ASP A 155 -0.37 6.16 -3.50
C ASP A 155 -1.38 5.83 -4.61
N GLU A 156 -2.47 5.15 -4.27
CA GLU A 156 -3.53 4.69 -5.17
C GLU A 156 -3.00 3.95 -6.43
N PRO A 157 -2.21 2.88 -6.29
CA PRO A 157 -1.54 2.23 -7.42
C PRO A 157 -2.51 1.58 -8.43
N THR A 158 -3.78 1.41 -8.07
CA THR A 158 -4.83 0.86 -8.93
C THR A 158 -5.65 1.93 -9.66
N SER A 159 -5.30 3.21 -9.51
CA SER A 159 -5.99 4.30 -10.19
C SER A 159 -5.84 4.17 -11.72
N GLY A 160 -6.97 4.10 -12.43
CA GLY A 160 -6.97 3.90 -13.90
C GLY A 160 -6.70 2.47 -14.37
N VAL A 161 -6.64 1.50 -13.45
CA VAL A 161 -6.51 0.07 -13.74
C VAL A 161 -7.91 -0.56 -13.79
N ASP A 162 -8.17 -1.43 -14.75
CA ASP A 162 -9.43 -2.17 -14.82
C ASP A 162 -9.60 -3.13 -13.62
N VAL A 163 -10.85 -3.42 -13.27
CA VAL A 163 -11.21 -4.17 -12.06
C VAL A 163 -10.54 -5.56 -12.00
N ALA A 164 -10.44 -6.26 -13.15
CA ALA A 164 -9.83 -7.59 -13.19
C ALA A 164 -8.33 -7.54 -12.91
N SER A 165 -7.66 -6.48 -13.38
CA SER A 165 -6.22 -6.27 -13.20
C SER A 165 -5.85 -5.72 -11.81
N GLN A 166 -6.79 -5.10 -11.10
CA GLN A 166 -6.55 -4.55 -9.77
C GLN A 166 -6.17 -5.65 -8.76
N ALA A 167 -6.92 -6.74 -8.70
CA ALA A 167 -6.62 -7.86 -7.80
C ALA A 167 -5.22 -8.44 -8.05
N ALA A 168 -4.85 -8.63 -9.34
CA ALA A 168 -3.52 -9.12 -9.72
C ALA A 168 -2.39 -8.15 -9.29
N LEU A 169 -2.66 -6.85 -9.25
CA LEU A 169 -1.68 -5.86 -8.76
C LEU A 169 -1.50 -5.93 -7.24
N TYR A 170 -2.58 -6.13 -6.46
CA TYR A 170 -2.48 -6.35 -5.01
C TYR A 170 -1.72 -7.63 -4.67
N ASP A 171 -2.00 -8.72 -5.39
CA ASP A 171 -1.25 -9.99 -5.24
C ASP A 171 0.24 -9.79 -5.57
N LEU A 172 0.54 -9.00 -6.59
CA LEU A 172 1.92 -8.67 -6.95
C LEU A 172 2.61 -7.89 -5.82
N ILE A 173 1.95 -6.88 -5.25
CA ILE A 173 2.48 -6.08 -4.12
C ILE A 173 2.75 -6.99 -2.91
N ALA A 174 1.82 -7.91 -2.60
CA ALA A 174 2.00 -8.88 -1.51
C ALA A 174 3.22 -9.80 -1.76
N ARG A 175 3.37 -10.34 -2.98
CA ARG A 175 4.54 -11.15 -3.35
C ARG A 175 5.85 -10.37 -3.27
N ILE A 176 5.87 -9.10 -3.67
CA ILE A 176 7.06 -8.24 -3.56
C ILE A 176 7.41 -8.03 -2.09
N ARG A 177 6.45 -7.71 -1.23
CA ARG A 177 6.67 -7.60 0.22
C ARG A 177 7.31 -8.87 0.78
N ASP A 178 6.75 -10.04 0.47
CA ASP A 178 7.22 -11.32 0.99
C ASP A 178 8.63 -11.68 0.46
N ARG A 179 8.89 -11.45 -0.83
CA ARG A 179 10.16 -11.77 -1.46
C ARG A 179 11.28 -10.85 -1.01
N ARG A 180 11.03 -9.55 -0.89
CA ARG A 180 12.02 -8.52 -0.54
C ARG A 180 12.10 -8.24 0.96
N GLY A 181 11.13 -8.70 1.75
CA GLY A 181 11.06 -8.42 3.17
C GLY A 181 10.89 -6.93 3.47
N CYS A 182 10.27 -6.15 2.57
CA CYS A 182 10.03 -4.73 2.75
C CYS A 182 8.72 -4.48 3.50
N GLY A 183 8.58 -3.31 4.11
CA GLY A 183 7.27 -2.79 4.54
C GLY A 183 6.56 -2.12 3.36
N VAL A 184 5.24 -2.10 3.39
CA VAL A 184 4.43 -1.41 2.37
C VAL A 184 3.48 -0.43 3.05
N LEU A 185 3.54 0.85 2.65
CA LEU A 185 2.54 1.85 2.97
C LEU A 185 1.68 2.09 1.74
N LEU A 186 0.44 1.66 1.79
CA LEU A 186 -0.49 1.69 0.67
C LEU A 186 -1.61 2.70 0.91
N VAL A 187 -1.93 3.53 -0.05
CA VAL A 187 -3.17 4.32 -0.08
C VAL A 187 -4.14 3.65 -1.02
N SER A 188 -5.35 3.41 -0.56
CA SER A 188 -6.40 2.85 -1.41
C SER A 188 -7.78 3.35 -1.02
N HIS A 189 -8.69 3.32 -1.99
CA HIS A 189 -10.12 3.53 -1.80
C HIS A 189 -10.93 2.25 -2.08
N ASP A 190 -10.29 1.17 -2.56
CA ASP A 190 -10.94 -0.12 -2.78
C ASP A 190 -10.90 -0.96 -1.50
N LEU A 191 -11.99 -0.89 -0.74
CA LEU A 191 -12.08 -1.53 0.56
C LEU A 191 -12.05 -3.06 0.47
N HIS A 192 -12.57 -3.66 -0.61
CA HIS A 192 -12.60 -5.12 -0.76
C HIS A 192 -11.18 -5.69 -0.92
N LEU A 193 -10.39 -5.10 -1.80
CA LEU A 193 -9.01 -5.52 -2.04
C LEU A 193 -8.10 -5.23 -0.83
N VAL A 194 -8.30 -4.08 -0.18
CA VAL A 194 -7.59 -3.71 1.04
C VAL A 194 -7.79 -4.75 2.14
N MET A 195 -9.05 -5.13 2.41
CA MET A 195 -9.36 -6.07 3.48
C MET A 195 -8.82 -7.49 3.23
N ALA A 196 -8.56 -7.85 1.97
CA ALA A 196 -7.98 -9.15 1.61
C ALA A 196 -6.45 -9.18 1.71
N ALA A 197 -5.77 -8.08 1.42
CA ALA A 197 -4.32 -8.06 1.22
C ALA A 197 -3.51 -7.40 2.36
N THR A 198 -4.17 -6.75 3.32
CA THR A 198 -3.55 -5.84 4.30
C THR A 198 -3.46 -6.47 5.69
N GLN A 199 -2.36 -6.22 6.43
CA GLN A 199 -2.21 -6.60 7.83
C GLN A 199 -2.75 -5.52 8.78
N THR A 200 -2.51 -4.24 8.45
CA THR A 200 -2.96 -3.10 9.27
C THR A 200 -3.68 -2.09 8.39
N VAL A 201 -4.91 -1.76 8.77
CA VAL A 201 -5.73 -0.71 8.15
C VAL A 201 -5.73 0.52 9.05
N VAL A 202 -5.58 1.69 8.47
CA VAL A 202 -5.67 2.99 9.15
C VAL A 202 -6.73 3.84 8.46
N CYS A 203 -7.82 4.12 9.16
CA CYS A 203 -8.92 4.95 8.66
C CYS A 203 -8.62 6.42 8.93
N LEU A 204 -8.50 7.21 7.87
CA LEU A 204 -8.15 8.62 7.96
C LEU A 204 -9.32 9.52 7.54
N ASN A 205 -9.67 10.46 8.42
CA ASN A 205 -10.52 11.60 8.13
C ASN A 205 -9.97 12.85 8.82
N ARG A 206 -8.85 13.37 8.31
CA ARG A 206 -7.95 14.37 8.92
C ARG A 206 -7.25 13.86 10.18
N HIS A 207 -7.90 13.07 11.01
CA HIS A 207 -7.36 12.33 12.15
C HIS A 207 -7.53 10.83 11.92
N VAL A 208 -6.84 10.00 12.67
CA VAL A 208 -7.06 8.55 12.66
C VAL A 208 -8.35 8.23 13.40
N CYS A 209 -9.37 7.77 12.65
CA CYS A 209 -10.68 7.42 13.23
C CYS A 209 -10.65 6.02 13.85
N CYS A 210 -9.99 5.06 13.18
CA CYS A 210 -9.81 3.69 13.63
C CYS A 210 -8.55 3.09 13.00
N THR A 211 -7.94 2.12 13.66
CA THR A 211 -6.77 1.40 13.17
C THR A 211 -6.74 -0.02 13.72
N GLY A 212 -6.23 -0.95 12.94
CA GLY A 212 -6.08 -2.34 13.36
C GLY A 212 -6.12 -3.34 12.22
N HIS A 213 -6.24 -4.62 12.58
CA HIS A 213 -6.45 -5.68 11.60
C HIS A 213 -7.77 -5.46 10.85
N PRO A 214 -7.85 -5.77 9.54
CA PRO A 214 -9.05 -5.56 8.73
C PRO A 214 -10.37 -6.00 9.38
N GLU A 215 -10.40 -7.16 10.03
CA GLU A 215 -11.60 -7.67 10.70
C GLU A 215 -12.08 -6.81 11.88
N ALA A 216 -11.16 -6.30 12.66
CA ALA A 216 -11.48 -5.40 13.77
C ALA A 216 -11.99 -4.06 13.26
N VAL A 217 -11.35 -3.52 12.21
CA VAL A 217 -11.69 -2.23 11.61
C VAL A 217 -13.08 -2.23 10.98
N VAL A 218 -13.47 -3.28 10.24
CA VAL A 218 -14.81 -3.36 9.62
C VAL A 218 -15.94 -3.31 10.65
N ASN A 219 -15.70 -3.85 11.86
CA ASN A 219 -16.66 -3.86 12.95
C ASN A 219 -16.60 -2.61 13.84
N ASP A 220 -15.63 -1.71 13.58
CA ASP A 220 -15.49 -0.47 14.36
C ASP A 220 -16.60 0.52 14.01
N PRO A 221 -17.31 1.09 15.00
CA PRO A 221 -18.34 2.11 14.76
C PRO A 221 -17.84 3.33 13.98
N ALA A 222 -16.57 3.72 14.15
CA ALA A 222 -15.99 4.84 13.42
C ALA A 222 -15.84 4.53 11.92
N PHE A 223 -15.48 3.28 11.56
CA PHE A 223 -15.47 2.81 10.18
C PHE A 223 -16.88 2.85 9.57
N GLN A 224 -17.88 2.32 10.30
CA GLN A 224 -19.27 2.30 9.84
C GLN A 224 -19.85 3.72 9.66
N ASN A 225 -19.48 4.65 10.53
CA ASN A 225 -19.85 6.06 10.39
C ASN A 225 -19.18 6.73 9.18
N LEU A 226 -17.96 6.35 8.84
CA LEU A 226 -17.20 6.94 7.73
C LEU A 226 -17.64 6.41 6.36
N PHE A 227 -17.89 5.10 6.24
CA PHE A 227 -18.15 4.42 4.98
C PHE A 227 -19.59 3.94 4.81
N GLY A 228 -20.37 3.89 5.88
CA GLY A 228 -21.75 3.42 5.93
C GLY A 228 -21.85 1.92 6.28
N VAL A 229 -22.92 1.58 7.01
CA VAL A 229 -23.18 0.21 7.50
C VAL A 229 -23.34 -0.80 6.35
N GLN A 230 -23.92 -0.38 5.21
CA GLN A 230 -24.11 -1.26 4.05
C GLN A 230 -22.79 -1.74 3.46
N ILE A 231 -21.77 -0.87 3.38
CA ILE A 231 -20.44 -1.22 2.91
C ILE A 231 -19.76 -2.18 3.88
N SER A 232 -19.85 -1.92 5.18
CA SER A 232 -19.32 -2.80 6.22
C SER A 232 -19.90 -4.21 6.12
N ASN A 233 -21.21 -4.33 5.95
CA ASN A 233 -21.89 -5.61 5.78
C ASN A 233 -21.50 -6.33 4.48
N ALA A 234 -21.35 -5.59 3.37
CA ALA A 234 -20.93 -6.16 2.10
C ALA A 234 -19.51 -6.74 2.17
N ILE A 235 -18.58 -6.05 2.84
CA ILE A 235 -17.22 -6.53 3.07
C ILE A 235 -17.21 -7.75 3.98
N ALA A 236 -18.02 -7.77 5.03
CA ALA A 236 -18.14 -8.93 5.95
C ALA A 236 -18.68 -10.17 5.24
N LEU A 237 -19.63 -10.00 4.30
CA LEU A 237 -20.20 -11.10 3.52
C LEU A 237 -19.24 -11.66 2.46
N TYR A 238 -18.36 -10.83 1.89
CA TYR A 238 -17.39 -11.28 0.87
C TYR A 238 -16.27 -12.15 1.44
N ARG A 239 -16.14 -12.24 2.74
CA ARG A 239 -15.22 -13.13 3.48
C ARG A 239 -15.76 -14.53 3.72
N HIS A 240 -16.64 -15.07 2.88
CA HIS A 240 -16.93 -16.49 2.96
C HIS A 240 -15.63 -17.27 2.70
N HIS A 241 -15.17 -17.94 3.73
CA HIS A 241 -14.13 -18.94 3.68
C HIS A 241 -14.37 -19.86 2.47
N HIS A 242 -13.38 -19.98 1.62
CA HIS A 242 -13.34 -21.05 0.62
C HIS A 242 -13.03 -22.38 1.34
N ASP A 243 -13.95 -22.84 2.18
CA ASP A 243 -13.88 -24.16 2.83
C ASP A 243 -14.29 -25.29 1.88
N HIS A 244 -14.29 -25.02 0.57
CA HIS A 244 -14.72 -25.99 -0.45
C HIS A 244 -13.79 -25.98 -1.66
N ARG A 245 -13.69 -27.14 -2.31
CA ARG A 245 -13.11 -27.32 -3.65
C ARG A 245 -14.23 -27.41 -4.67
N HIS A 246 -13.97 -26.97 -5.89
CA HIS A 246 -14.79 -27.32 -7.03
C HIS A 246 -14.24 -28.62 -7.65
N ASP A 247 -15.11 -29.60 -7.93
CA ASP A 247 -14.75 -30.77 -8.74
C ASP A 247 -14.62 -30.38 -10.22
N ASP A 248 -14.15 -31.29 -11.04
CA ASP A 248 -13.97 -31.10 -12.49
C ASP A 248 -15.28 -30.77 -13.24
N ALA A 249 -16.42 -30.90 -12.57
CA ALA A 249 -17.76 -30.54 -13.07
C ALA A 249 -18.27 -29.20 -12.46
N GLY A 250 -17.43 -28.45 -11.71
CA GLY A 250 -17.76 -27.17 -11.11
C GLY A 250 -18.67 -27.27 -9.86
N ARG A 251 -18.84 -28.45 -9.26
CA ARG A 251 -19.67 -28.66 -8.04
C ARG A 251 -18.83 -28.42 -6.80
N ILE A 252 -19.45 -27.80 -5.80
CA ILE A 252 -18.85 -27.52 -4.49
C ILE A 252 -18.65 -28.84 -3.69
N VAL A 253 -17.39 -29.12 -3.35
CA VAL A 253 -17.02 -30.27 -2.48
C VAL A 253 -16.39 -29.73 -1.20
N PRO A 254 -16.91 -30.09 0.00
CA PRO A 254 -16.31 -29.68 1.27
C PRO A 254 -14.89 -30.23 1.43
N LEU A 255 -13.96 -29.43 2.01
CA LEU A 255 -12.67 -29.95 2.45
C LEU A 255 -12.91 -30.85 3.65
N SER A 256 -12.81 -32.18 3.47
CA SER A 256 -12.92 -33.14 4.57
C SER A 256 -11.77 -32.90 5.56
N SER A 257 -12.09 -32.65 6.83
CA SER A 257 -11.16 -32.74 7.94
C SER A 257 -10.56 -34.17 7.94
N SER A 258 -9.25 -34.29 7.81
CA SER A 258 -8.51 -35.53 7.96
C SER A 258 -8.71 -36.05 9.38
N THR A 259 -9.64 -37.02 9.54
CA THR A 259 -9.75 -37.87 10.72
C THR A 259 -8.60 -38.88 10.65
N GLU A 260 -7.65 -38.79 11.57
CA GLU A 260 -6.66 -39.83 11.81
C GLU A 260 -7.39 -41.17 12.15
N PRO A 261 -6.95 -42.29 11.60
CA PRO A 261 -7.49 -43.59 12.00
C PRO A 261 -6.99 -43.96 13.40
N PRO A 262 -7.78 -44.66 14.21
CA PRO A 262 -7.37 -45.12 15.54
C PRO A 262 -6.28 -46.18 15.43
N VAL A 263 -5.19 -45.93 16.14
CA VAL A 263 -4.10 -46.88 16.35
C VAL A 263 -4.66 -48.06 17.15
N ARG A 264 -4.49 -49.29 16.63
CA ARG A 264 -4.62 -50.53 17.35
C ARG A 264 -3.27 -50.99 17.86
#